data_d37f430e2b8cb36a40914d6d85c419ee
#
_entry.id   d37f430e2b8cb36a40914d6d85c419ee
#
_cell.length_a   1.000
_cell.length_b   1.000
_cell.length_c   1.000
_cell.angle_alpha   90.00
_cell.angle_beta   90.00
_cell.angle_gamma   90.00
#
_symmetry.space_group_name_H-M   'P 1'
#
loop_
_entity.id
_entity.type
_entity.pdbx_description
1 polymer ?
#
loop_
_entity_poly.entity_id
_entity_poly.type
_entity_poly.pdbx_seq_one_letter_code
_entity_poly.pdbx_strand_id
1 'polypeptide(L)'
;STLFPYTTLFRSKYKSFNDFFTRALKDGVRLVDENPDSIVSPADGAISQIGKITAGEVFQAKGQSFSVEKLIGDPQLAQPFQEGEFATVYLSPRDYHRVHMPFSGTLTETLYVPGELFSVNQVTAENVPGLFARNERMVCLFDTELGRMAVVLVGAMIVAGIETVATGKVKPSGRIELQHHELKLEKGAELGRFYLGSTAIILFEKDKIEWEKRFKAESVVVMGERMGHTL
;
A
#
# COMPACT_ATOMS: atom_id res chain seq x y z
N SER A 1 -34.46 18.87 0.20
CA SER A 1 -33.18 18.77 -0.47
C SER A 1 -32.08 19.26 0.46
N THR A 2 -31.66 18.39 1.40
CA THR A 2 -30.54 18.62 2.34
C THR A 2 -29.28 17.99 1.76
N LEU A 3 -28.75 18.58 0.71
CA LEU A 3 -27.45 18.25 0.19
C LEU A 3 -26.41 19.02 1.02
N PHE A 4 -25.75 18.25 1.94
CA PHE A 4 -24.47 18.54 2.57
C PHE A 4 -24.35 19.69 3.57
N PRO A 5 -24.61 19.44 4.88
CA PRO A 5 -24.06 20.28 5.94
C PRO A 5 -22.52 20.23 5.99
N TYR A 6 -21.89 19.28 5.30
CA TYR A 6 -20.43 19.10 5.27
C TYR A 6 -19.69 20.08 4.36
N THR A 7 -20.32 20.72 3.39
CA THR A 7 -19.66 21.65 2.47
C THR A 7 -19.15 22.92 3.15
N THR A 8 -19.84 23.39 4.18
CA THR A 8 -19.42 24.59 4.93
C THR A 8 -18.25 24.28 5.87
N LEU A 9 -18.26 23.11 6.53
CA LEU A 9 -17.15 22.60 7.35
C LEU A 9 -15.93 22.28 6.50
N PHE A 10 -16.12 21.77 5.31
CA PHE A 10 -15.05 21.51 4.34
C PHE A 10 -14.32 22.82 3.97
N ARG A 11 -15.06 23.86 3.55
CA ARG A 11 -14.49 25.15 3.13
C ARG A 11 -13.77 25.90 4.25
N SER A 12 -14.15 25.70 5.51
CA SER A 12 -13.55 26.40 6.65
C SER A 12 -12.25 25.76 7.16
N LYS A 13 -12.02 24.46 6.90
CA LYS A 13 -10.86 23.71 7.45
C LYS A 13 -9.80 23.34 6.43
N TYR A 14 -10.16 23.24 5.16
CA TYR A 14 -9.27 22.71 4.12
C TYR A 14 -9.18 23.67 2.94
N LYS A 15 -7.99 23.93 2.45
CA LYS A 15 -7.72 24.84 1.33
C LYS A 15 -8.15 24.24 -0.01
N SER A 16 -8.18 22.90 -0.13
CA SER A 16 -8.53 22.18 -1.35
C SER A 16 -9.20 20.85 -1.03
N PHE A 17 -9.78 20.21 -2.05
CA PHE A 17 -10.27 18.83 -1.94
C PHE A 17 -9.13 17.87 -1.58
N ASN A 18 -7.96 18.06 -2.15
CA ASN A 18 -6.80 17.22 -1.86
C ASN A 18 -6.37 17.33 -0.39
N ASP A 19 -6.37 18.51 0.21
CA ASP A 19 -6.05 18.68 1.63
C ASP A 19 -7.04 17.91 2.53
N PHE A 20 -8.33 17.91 2.15
CA PHE A 20 -9.34 17.12 2.85
C PHE A 20 -9.12 15.62 2.63
N PHE A 21 -8.87 15.22 1.41
CA PHE A 21 -8.73 13.82 1.03
C PHE A 21 -7.52 13.16 1.70
N THR A 22 -6.40 13.88 1.75
CA THR A 22 -5.15 13.44 2.39
C THR A 22 -5.03 13.85 3.86
N ARG A 23 -6.13 14.24 4.51
CA ARG A 23 -6.13 14.70 5.90
C ARG A 23 -5.49 13.68 6.84
N ALA A 24 -4.81 14.15 7.85
CA ALA A 24 -4.40 13.30 8.97
C ALA A 24 -5.60 12.89 9.82
N LEU A 25 -5.53 11.74 10.43
CA LEU A 25 -6.42 11.37 11.52
C LEU A 25 -6.06 12.19 12.77
N LYS A 26 -7.03 12.36 13.66
CA LYS A 26 -6.75 12.89 14.99
C LYS A 26 -5.97 11.87 15.80
N ASP A 27 -5.14 12.34 16.70
CA ASP A 27 -4.39 11.47 17.60
C ASP A 27 -5.32 10.51 18.34
N GLY A 28 -4.90 9.26 18.47
CA GLY A 28 -5.64 8.22 19.18
C GLY A 28 -6.86 7.62 18.45
N VAL A 29 -7.22 8.09 17.24
CA VAL A 29 -8.34 7.51 16.46
C VAL A 29 -7.99 6.13 15.88
N ARG A 30 -6.71 5.89 15.63
CA ARG A 30 -6.17 4.57 15.26
C ARG A 30 -5.08 4.22 16.27
N LEU A 31 -5.25 3.06 16.89
CA LEU A 31 -4.24 2.49 17.77
C LEU A 31 -3.40 1.52 16.95
N VAL A 32 -2.10 1.71 16.99
CA VAL A 32 -1.15 0.77 16.39
C VAL A 32 -0.91 -0.34 17.41
N ASP A 33 -1.01 -1.59 16.98
CA ASP A 33 -0.67 -2.74 17.83
C ASP A 33 0.82 -2.63 18.24
N GLU A 34 1.06 -2.51 19.57
CA GLU A 34 2.38 -2.26 20.13
C GLU A 34 3.23 -3.51 20.28
N ASN A 35 2.66 -4.72 20.09
CA ASN A 35 3.44 -5.95 20.17
C ASN A 35 4.58 -5.90 19.12
N PRO A 36 5.85 -6.02 19.51
CA PRO A 36 6.98 -5.95 18.58
C PRO A 36 6.87 -6.96 17.44
N ASP A 37 6.30 -8.12 17.70
CA ASP A 37 6.16 -9.19 16.69
C ASP A 37 4.96 -8.99 15.74
N SER A 38 4.15 -7.95 15.93
CA SER A 38 2.96 -7.76 15.10
C SER A 38 3.27 -7.11 13.76
N ILE A 39 2.68 -7.66 12.69
CA ILE A 39 2.56 -7.02 11.39
C ILE A 39 1.20 -6.32 11.35
N VAL A 40 1.19 -5.01 11.14
CA VAL A 40 -0.04 -4.23 11.19
C VAL A 40 -0.52 -3.80 9.81
N SER A 41 -1.83 -3.53 9.70
CA SER A 41 -2.40 -2.98 8.47
C SER A 41 -1.78 -1.63 8.14
N PRO A 42 -1.30 -1.43 6.91
CA PRO A 42 -0.71 -0.15 6.50
C PRO A 42 -1.77 0.94 6.28
N ALA A 43 -3.04 0.59 6.17
CA ALA A 43 -4.10 1.53 5.78
C ALA A 43 -5.47 1.10 6.29
N ASP A 44 -6.42 2.02 6.29
CA ASP A 44 -7.84 1.68 6.35
C ASP A 44 -8.30 1.17 4.99
N GLY A 45 -9.14 0.13 4.97
CA GLY A 45 -9.67 -0.38 3.71
C GLY A 45 -10.24 -1.78 3.81
N ALA A 46 -10.19 -2.50 2.70
CA ALA A 46 -10.57 -3.90 2.63
C ALA A 46 -9.44 -4.73 1.99
N ILE A 47 -9.21 -5.90 2.54
CA ILE A 47 -8.26 -6.84 1.94
C ILE A 47 -8.81 -7.28 0.59
N SER A 48 -8.06 -7.00 -0.48
CA SER A 48 -8.35 -7.57 -1.79
C SER A 48 -7.92 -9.04 -1.83
N GLN A 49 -6.67 -9.31 -1.45
CA GLN A 49 -6.10 -10.65 -1.32
C GLN A 49 -5.00 -10.66 -0.25
N ILE A 50 -4.80 -11.83 0.37
CA ILE A 50 -3.78 -12.06 1.39
C ILE A 50 -3.33 -13.52 1.33
N GLY A 51 -2.05 -13.81 1.46
CA GLY A 51 -1.51 -15.18 1.45
C GLY A 51 -0.08 -15.27 0.97
N LYS A 52 0.26 -16.44 0.41
CA LYS A 52 1.59 -16.78 -0.07
C LYS A 52 1.79 -16.39 -1.53
N ILE A 53 3.00 -15.95 -1.83
CA ILE A 53 3.50 -15.82 -3.19
C ILE A 53 4.01 -17.21 -3.59
N THR A 54 3.59 -17.70 -4.75
CA THR A 54 3.97 -19.03 -5.20
C THR A 54 4.60 -18.93 -6.58
N ALA A 55 5.83 -19.43 -6.73
CA ALA A 55 6.60 -19.36 -7.98
C ALA A 55 6.65 -17.93 -8.57
N GLY A 56 6.79 -16.94 -7.70
CA GLY A 56 6.86 -15.54 -8.08
C GLY A 56 5.52 -14.91 -8.49
N GLU A 57 4.40 -15.62 -8.33
CA GLU A 57 3.08 -15.13 -8.70
C GLU A 57 2.26 -14.71 -7.47
N VAL A 58 1.74 -13.49 -7.51
CA VAL A 58 0.82 -12.91 -6.53
C VAL A 58 -0.61 -13.08 -7.05
N PHE A 59 -1.47 -13.72 -6.26
CA PHE A 59 -2.87 -13.89 -6.61
C PHE A 59 -3.61 -12.54 -6.58
N GLN A 60 -4.33 -12.23 -7.65
CA GLN A 60 -5.08 -10.97 -7.80
C GLN A 60 -6.57 -11.15 -7.48
N ALA A 61 -7.29 -11.91 -8.30
CA ALA A 61 -8.71 -12.24 -8.15
C ALA A 61 -9.14 -13.23 -9.24
N LYS A 62 -10.18 -14.04 -9.01
CA LYS A 62 -10.82 -14.90 -10.01
C LYS A 62 -9.84 -15.71 -10.90
N GLY A 63 -8.83 -16.31 -10.28
CA GLY A 63 -7.83 -17.12 -11.00
C GLY A 63 -6.79 -16.31 -11.79
N GLN A 64 -6.76 -15.00 -11.64
CA GLN A 64 -5.72 -14.14 -12.19
C GLN A 64 -4.61 -13.91 -11.19
N SER A 65 -3.39 -13.80 -11.67
CA SER A 65 -2.20 -13.44 -10.90
C SER A 65 -1.35 -12.43 -11.66
N PHE A 66 -0.34 -11.91 -11.01
CA PHE A 66 0.72 -11.10 -11.62
C PHE A 66 2.06 -11.43 -10.97
N SER A 67 3.14 -11.33 -11.72
CA SER A 67 4.46 -11.64 -11.16
C SER A 67 4.97 -10.53 -10.24
N VAL A 68 5.68 -10.94 -9.18
CA VAL A 68 6.39 -10.02 -8.28
C VAL A 68 7.39 -9.17 -9.06
N GLU A 69 8.08 -9.74 -10.06
CA GLU A 69 9.01 -9.00 -10.91
C GLU A 69 8.34 -7.84 -11.64
N LYS A 70 7.17 -8.09 -12.22
CA LYS A 70 6.38 -7.03 -12.88
C LYS A 70 5.87 -6.00 -11.87
N LEU A 71 5.50 -6.45 -10.65
CA LEU A 71 5.03 -5.53 -9.62
C LEU A 71 6.15 -4.62 -9.13
N ILE A 72 7.32 -5.16 -8.82
CA ILE A 72 8.49 -4.39 -8.36
C ILE A 72 9.07 -3.56 -9.50
N GLY A 73 9.10 -4.09 -10.73
CA GLY A 73 9.68 -3.43 -11.90
C GLY A 73 11.18 -3.65 -12.07
N ASP A 74 11.80 -4.45 -11.21
CA ASP A 74 13.20 -4.87 -11.27
C ASP A 74 13.34 -6.32 -10.79
N PRO A 75 13.88 -7.26 -11.61
CA PRO A 75 13.98 -8.67 -11.26
C PRO A 75 14.91 -8.95 -10.07
N GLN A 76 16.00 -8.17 -9.90
CA GLN A 76 16.95 -8.37 -8.81
C GLN A 76 16.33 -7.97 -7.47
N LEU A 77 15.63 -6.84 -7.45
CA LEU A 77 14.92 -6.34 -6.26
C LEU A 77 13.67 -7.16 -5.92
N ALA A 78 13.11 -7.88 -6.89
CA ALA A 78 11.97 -8.76 -6.71
C ALA A 78 12.36 -10.15 -6.16
N GLN A 79 13.60 -10.57 -6.34
CA GLN A 79 14.07 -11.92 -6.02
C GLN A 79 13.79 -12.36 -4.57
N PRO A 80 13.96 -11.53 -3.52
CA PRO A 80 13.68 -11.94 -2.14
C PRO A 80 12.22 -12.34 -1.88
N PHE A 81 11.27 -11.88 -2.69
CA PHE A 81 9.84 -12.06 -2.47
C PHE A 81 9.19 -13.21 -3.26
N GLN A 82 9.97 -13.97 -4.06
CA GLN A 82 9.44 -15.00 -4.99
C GLN A 82 8.59 -16.10 -4.33
N GLU A 83 8.87 -16.43 -3.07
CA GLU A 83 8.18 -17.46 -2.27
C GLU A 83 7.67 -16.88 -0.94
N GLY A 84 7.53 -15.58 -0.86
CA GLY A 84 7.20 -14.83 0.35
C GLY A 84 5.70 -14.79 0.66
N GLU A 85 5.35 -13.81 1.48
CA GLU A 85 3.97 -13.54 1.90
C GLU A 85 3.53 -12.17 1.38
N PHE A 86 2.23 -12.01 1.08
CA PHE A 86 1.70 -10.73 0.64
C PHE A 86 0.34 -10.41 1.25
N ALA A 87 0.02 -9.12 1.31
CA ALA A 87 -1.34 -8.64 1.50
C ALA A 87 -1.59 -7.43 0.61
N THR A 88 -2.75 -7.40 -0.03
CA THR A 88 -3.24 -6.31 -0.89
C THR A 88 -4.42 -5.65 -0.20
N VAL A 89 -4.29 -4.38 0.19
CA VAL A 89 -5.31 -3.58 0.85
C VAL A 89 -5.82 -2.52 -0.11
N TYR A 90 -7.10 -2.58 -0.45
CA TYR A 90 -7.79 -1.59 -1.28
C TYR A 90 -8.36 -0.49 -0.40
N LEU A 91 -8.03 0.76 -0.72
CA LEU A 91 -8.58 1.95 -0.07
C LEU A 91 -9.69 2.54 -0.95
N SER A 92 -10.93 2.44 -0.52
CA SER A 92 -12.05 3.07 -1.24
C SER A 92 -12.03 4.59 -1.04
N PRO A 93 -12.66 5.40 -1.90
CA PRO A 93 -12.61 6.86 -1.81
C PRO A 93 -13.09 7.47 -0.48
N ARG A 94 -13.82 6.73 0.33
CA ARG A 94 -14.30 7.17 1.66
C ARG A 94 -13.32 6.88 2.79
N ASP A 95 -12.32 6.02 2.54
CA ASP A 95 -11.38 5.57 3.55
C ASP A 95 -10.31 6.64 3.84
N TYR A 96 -9.47 6.40 4.81
CA TYR A 96 -8.30 7.20 5.10
C TYR A 96 -7.20 6.89 4.08
N HIS A 97 -6.61 7.94 3.47
CA HIS A 97 -5.71 7.77 2.31
C HIS A 97 -4.23 8.00 2.60
N ARG A 98 -3.80 7.91 3.85
CA ARG A 98 -2.38 7.78 4.19
C ARG A 98 -2.03 6.32 4.40
N VAL A 99 -0.82 5.97 4.04
CA VAL A 99 -0.24 4.64 4.19
C VAL A 99 0.84 4.71 5.26
N HIS A 100 0.82 3.75 6.15
CA HIS A 100 1.72 3.67 7.30
C HIS A 100 2.58 2.41 7.24
N MET A 101 3.66 2.41 8.00
CA MET A 101 4.58 1.28 8.08
C MET A 101 3.92 0.08 8.74
N PRO A 102 3.88 -1.08 8.05
CA PRO A 102 3.32 -2.32 8.63
C PRO A 102 4.26 -2.95 9.67
N PHE A 103 5.55 -2.65 9.56
CA PHE A 103 6.62 -3.12 10.44
C PHE A 103 7.77 -2.12 10.42
N SER A 104 8.57 -2.03 11.47
CA SER A 104 9.73 -1.12 11.53
C SER A 104 10.82 -1.53 10.54
N GLY A 105 11.46 -0.56 9.90
CA GLY A 105 12.53 -0.83 8.96
C GLY A 105 13.23 0.43 8.46
N THR A 106 14.34 0.22 7.75
CA THR A 106 15.07 1.28 7.07
C THR A 106 14.73 1.25 5.59
N LEU A 107 14.15 2.31 5.08
CA LEU A 107 13.93 2.51 3.64
C LEU A 107 15.29 2.63 2.95
N THR A 108 15.57 1.72 2.05
CA THR A 108 16.85 1.67 1.30
C THR A 108 16.69 2.10 -0.14
N GLU A 109 15.57 1.74 -0.77
CA GLU A 109 15.28 2.13 -2.14
C GLU A 109 13.82 2.52 -2.33
N THR A 110 13.60 3.45 -3.27
CA THR A 110 12.31 3.67 -3.89
C THR A 110 12.42 3.52 -5.39
N LEU A 111 11.46 2.80 -6.01
CA LEU A 111 11.31 2.72 -7.47
C LEU A 111 9.98 3.35 -7.86
N TYR A 112 10.05 4.41 -8.66
CA TYR A 112 8.91 4.84 -9.43
C TYR A 112 8.78 3.95 -10.67
N VAL A 113 7.63 3.34 -10.85
CA VAL A 113 7.33 2.52 -12.03
C VAL A 113 6.16 3.17 -12.77
N PRO A 114 6.38 3.72 -13.98
CA PRO A 114 5.31 4.29 -14.78
C PRO A 114 4.32 3.22 -15.19
N GLY A 115 3.08 3.61 -15.39
CA GLY A 115 2.04 2.68 -15.77
C GLY A 115 0.74 3.37 -16.14
N GLU A 116 -0.28 2.57 -16.27
CA GLU A 116 -1.65 3.01 -16.51
C GLU A 116 -2.29 3.48 -15.20
N LEU A 117 -3.51 3.99 -15.31
CA LEU A 117 -4.30 4.46 -14.17
C LEU A 117 -5.69 3.83 -14.20
N PHE A 118 -5.75 2.51 -14.29
CA PHE A 118 -7.01 1.81 -14.13
C PHE A 118 -7.59 2.03 -12.72
N SER A 119 -8.91 2.04 -12.60
CA SER A 119 -9.54 1.89 -11.30
C SER A 119 -9.08 0.59 -10.64
N VAL A 120 -8.89 0.60 -9.32
CA VAL A 120 -8.40 -0.57 -8.55
C VAL A 120 -9.48 -1.18 -7.65
N ASN A 121 -10.76 -0.91 -7.96
CA ASN A 121 -11.88 -1.53 -7.26
C ASN A 121 -11.99 -3.03 -7.58
N GLN A 122 -12.86 -3.73 -6.85
CA GLN A 122 -13.06 -5.17 -7.00
C GLN A 122 -13.40 -5.58 -8.44
N VAL A 123 -14.28 -4.83 -9.12
CA VAL A 123 -14.69 -5.16 -10.49
C VAL A 123 -13.50 -5.14 -11.45
N THR A 124 -12.64 -4.14 -11.35
CA THR A 124 -11.45 -4.07 -12.19
C THR A 124 -10.39 -5.09 -11.78
N ALA A 125 -10.22 -5.36 -10.50
CA ALA A 125 -9.34 -6.43 -10.02
C ALA A 125 -9.76 -7.82 -10.53
N GLU A 126 -11.04 -8.06 -10.74
CA GLU A 126 -11.56 -9.30 -11.27
C GLU A 126 -11.50 -9.43 -12.80
N ASN A 127 -11.41 -8.31 -13.52
CA ASN A 127 -11.55 -8.30 -14.99
C ASN A 127 -10.35 -7.76 -15.76
N VAL A 128 -9.38 -7.11 -15.10
CA VAL A 128 -8.18 -6.57 -15.73
C VAL A 128 -6.96 -7.41 -15.32
N PRO A 129 -6.41 -8.24 -16.24
CA PRO A 129 -5.25 -9.05 -15.93
C PRO A 129 -4.03 -8.22 -15.56
N GLY A 130 -3.37 -8.58 -14.46
CA GLY A 130 -2.17 -7.91 -13.98
C GLY A 130 -2.36 -6.46 -13.56
N LEU A 131 -3.57 -6.08 -13.14
CA LEU A 131 -4.00 -4.72 -12.83
C LEU A 131 -2.97 -3.93 -12.03
N PHE A 132 -2.55 -4.48 -10.89
CA PHE A 132 -1.67 -3.79 -9.95
C PHE A 132 -0.24 -3.62 -10.49
N ALA A 133 0.23 -4.56 -11.31
CA ALA A 133 1.54 -4.49 -11.96
C ALA A 133 1.53 -3.63 -13.24
N ARG A 134 0.35 -3.24 -13.73
CA ARG A 134 0.19 -2.35 -14.90
C ARG A 134 0.01 -0.90 -14.51
N ASN A 135 -0.56 -0.62 -13.33
CA ASN A 135 -0.78 0.74 -12.87
C ASN A 135 0.54 1.43 -12.45
N GLU A 136 0.57 2.76 -12.61
CA GLU A 136 1.59 3.62 -12.03
C GLU A 136 1.72 3.33 -10.53
N ARG A 137 2.95 3.20 -10.04
CA ARG A 137 3.19 2.86 -8.64
C ARG A 137 4.53 3.33 -8.13
N MET A 138 4.60 3.46 -6.82
CA MET A 138 5.84 3.67 -6.08
C MET A 138 6.12 2.44 -5.23
N VAL A 139 7.23 1.79 -5.47
CA VAL A 139 7.74 0.66 -4.69
C VAL A 139 8.71 1.20 -3.65
N CYS A 140 8.47 0.92 -2.39
CA CYS A 140 9.33 1.27 -1.26
C CYS A 140 9.92 -0.02 -0.68
N LEU A 141 11.24 -0.15 -0.72
CA LEU A 141 11.97 -1.33 -0.24
C LEU A 141 12.67 -1.02 1.07
N PHE A 142 12.54 -1.92 2.02
CA PHE A 142 13.05 -1.77 3.38
C PHE A 142 13.93 -2.94 3.78
N ASP A 143 15.00 -2.63 4.49
CA ASP A 143 15.68 -3.59 5.34
C ASP A 143 15.03 -3.58 6.72
N THR A 144 14.65 -4.75 7.20
CA THR A 144 14.05 -4.98 8.51
C THR A 144 14.80 -6.07 9.26
N GLU A 145 14.50 -6.25 10.53
CA GLU A 145 15.05 -7.39 11.30
C GLU A 145 14.57 -8.75 10.78
N LEU A 146 13.47 -8.76 9.98
CA LEU A 146 12.94 -9.98 9.34
C LEU A 146 13.53 -10.25 7.95
N GLY A 147 14.44 -9.40 7.45
CA GLY A 147 14.89 -9.38 6.05
C GLY A 147 14.23 -8.29 5.24
N ARG A 148 14.08 -8.51 3.94
CA ARG A 148 13.50 -7.49 3.03
C ARG A 148 11.99 -7.41 3.17
N MET A 149 11.48 -6.20 3.17
CA MET A 149 10.05 -5.89 3.07
C MET A 149 9.82 -4.90 1.94
N ALA A 150 8.73 -5.06 1.21
CA ALA A 150 8.28 -4.06 0.24
C ALA A 150 6.90 -3.52 0.60
N VAL A 151 6.72 -2.21 0.43
CA VAL A 151 5.40 -1.56 0.45
C VAL A 151 5.22 -0.88 -0.89
N VAL A 152 4.23 -1.35 -1.67
CA VAL A 152 3.94 -0.84 -3.01
C VAL A 152 2.68 0.01 -2.96
N LEU A 153 2.83 1.28 -3.28
CA LEU A 153 1.73 2.23 -3.39
C LEU A 153 1.27 2.27 -4.85
N VAL A 154 0.12 1.67 -5.14
CA VAL A 154 -0.43 1.59 -6.50
C VAL A 154 -1.43 2.70 -6.72
N GLY A 155 -1.16 3.57 -7.70
CA GLY A 155 -2.04 4.65 -8.13
C GLY A 155 -3.23 4.14 -8.93
N ALA A 156 -4.28 4.97 -9.03
CA ALA A 156 -5.48 4.67 -9.81
C ALA A 156 -6.09 5.92 -10.47
N MET A 157 -7.13 5.70 -11.29
CA MET A 157 -7.80 6.72 -12.11
C MET A 157 -8.32 7.92 -11.31
N ILE A 158 -8.26 9.08 -11.93
CA ILE A 158 -8.86 10.41 -11.73
C ILE A 158 -7.88 11.49 -11.25
N VAL A 159 -6.97 11.25 -10.34
CA VAL A 159 -5.86 12.17 -10.04
C VAL A 159 -4.69 11.33 -9.54
N ALA A 160 -3.89 10.85 -10.47
CA ALA A 160 -2.64 10.20 -10.15
C ALA A 160 -1.80 11.10 -9.23
N GLY A 161 -1.58 10.64 -8.04
CA GLY A 161 -0.74 11.36 -7.10
C GLY A 161 -0.40 10.47 -5.94
N ILE A 162 0.81 9.94 -5.99
CA ILE A 162 1.45 9.26 -4.88
C ILE A 162 2.42 10.26 -4.26
N GLU A 163 2.48 10.29 -2.96
CA GLU A 163 3.48 11.03 -2.20
C GLU A 163 4.08 10.12 -1.14
N THR A 164 5.39 10.15 -0.99
CA THR A 164 6.07 9.46 0.12
C THR A 164 6.83 10.44 0.98
N VAL A 165 7.09 10.08 2.22
CA VAL A 165 7.90 10.91 3.14
C VAL A 165 9.33 11.06 2.66
N ALA A 166 9.84 10.12 1.84
CA ALA A 166 11.21 10.14 1.32
C ALA A 166 11.36 10.97 0.03
N THR A 167 10.37 10.89 -0.88
CA THR A 167 10.50 11.52 -2.22
C THR A 167 9.62 12.76 -2.39
N GLY A 168 8.70 13.01 -1.45
CA GLY A 168 7.63 13.97 -1.67
C GLY A 168 6.65 13.49 -2.74
N LYS A 169 5.94 14.42 -3.37
CA LYS A 169 4.97 14.13 -4.42
C LYS A 169 5.66 13.61 -5.68
N VAL A 170 5.29 12.41 -6.10
CA VAL A 170 5.80 11.76 -7.30
C VAL A 170 5.43 12.59 -8.54
N LYS A 171 6.42 12.81 -9.41
CA LYS A 171 6.24 13.43 -10.72
C LYS A 171 6.37 12.35 -11.78
N PRO A 172 5.31 12.07 -12.57
CA PRO A 172 5.38 11.08 -13.62
C PRO A 172 6.51 11.42 -14.62
N SER A 173 7.44 10.48 -14.85
CA SER A 173 8.58 10.68 -15.72
C SER A 173 8.57 9.80 -16.98
N GLY A 174 7.60 8.87 -17.07
CA GLY A 174 7.48 7.94 -18.18
C GLY A 174 8.54 6.83 -18.21
N ARG A 175 9.44 6.77 -17.22
CA ARG A 175 10.48 5.72 -17.08
C ARG A 175 10.59 5.28 -15.64
N ILE A 176 11.18 4.09 -15.43
CA ILE A 176 11.50 3.61 -14.07
C ILE A 176 12.62 4.50 -13.50
N GLU A 177 12.42 4.94 -12.27
CA GLU A 177 13.39 5.74 -11.52
C GLU A 177 13.67 5.12 -10.16
N LEU A 178 14.91 4.68 -9.98
CA LEU A 178 15.45 4.17 -8.72
C LEU A 178 16.11 5.31 -7.95
N GLN A 179 15.81 5.41 -6.66
CA GLN A 179 16.47 6.30 -5.72
C GLN A 179 16.89 5.52 -4.48
N HIS A 180 18.09 5.81 -3.96
CA HIS A 180 18.59 5.23 -2.72
C HIS A 180 18.33 6.13 -1.53
N HIS A 181 18.03 5.52 -0.39
CA HIS A 181 17.70 6.21 0.86
C HIS A 181 18.40 5.52 2.04
N GLU A 182 18.41 6.19 3.18
CA GLU A 182 18.76 5.66 4.48
C GLU A 182 17.81 6.31 5.51
N LEU A 183 16.52 5.95 5.43
CA LEU A 183 15.47 6.54 6.25
C LEU A 183 14.84 5.47 7.15
N LYS A 184 15.11 5.56 8.45
CA LYS A 184 14.49 4.68 9.44
C LYS A 184 13.06 5.12 9.73
N LEU A 185 12.12 4.19 9.64
CA LEU A 185 10.71 4.38 9.94
C LEU A 185 10.22 3.31 10.91
N GLU A 186 9.59 3.74 11.97
CA GLU A 186 9.00 2.84 12.96
C GLU A 186 7.63 2.33 12.50
N LYS A 187 7.21 1.18 12.99
CA LYS A 187 5.87 0.61 12.78
C LYS A 187 4.79 1.65 13.11
N GLY A 188 3.81 1.80 12.21
CA GLY A 188 2.76 2.79 12.34
C GLY A 188 3.15 4.22 11.89
N ALA A 189 4.42 4.52 11.63
CA ALA A 189 4.83 5.81 11.07
C ALA A 189 4.25 6.01 9.66
N GLU A 190 3.93 7.25 9.28
CA GLU A 190 3.47 7.55 7.92
C GLU A 190 4.58 7.27 6.92
N LEU A 191 4.30 6.47 5.89
CA LEU A 191 5.15 6.20 4.74
C LEU A 191 4.82 7.13 3.57
N GLY A 192 3.53 7.38 3.36
CA GLY A 192 3.08 8.16 2.22
C GLY A 192 1.57 8.34 2.19
N ARG A 193 1.09 8.87 1.07
CA ARG A 193 -0.34 9.12 0.88
C ARG A 193 -0.73 9.11 -0.59
N PHE A 194 -2.03 8.94 -0.81
CA PHE A 194 -2.64 8.99 -2.12
C PHE A 194 -3.54 10.20 -2.26
N TYR A 195 -3.54 10.81 -3.43
CA TYR A 195 -4.41 11.96 -3.73
C TYR A 195 -5.77 11.57 -4.31
N LEU A 196 -5.95 10.34 -4.82
CA LEU A 196 -7.25 9.70 -5.09
C LEU A 196 -7.08 8.22 -5.47
N GLY A 197 -7.98 7.33 -4.96
CA GLY A 197 -8.15 5.92 -5.29
C GLY A 197 -6.85 5.10 -5.28
N SER A 198 -6.78 4.02 -4.49
CA SER A 198 -5.48 3.47 -4.21
C SER A 198 -5.50 2.04 -3.67
N THR A 199 -4.37 1.38 -3.81
CA THR A 199 -4.10 0.08 -3.22
C THR A 199 -2.70 0.08 -2.62
N ALA A 200 -2.57 -0.40 -1.40
CA ALA A 200 -1.29 -0.70 -0.78
C ALA A 200 -1.05 -2.21 -0.83
N ILE A 201 0.12 -2.63 -1.32
CA ILE A 201 0.53 -4.03 -1.33
C ILE A 201 1.78 -4.14 -0.46
N ILE A 202 1.76 -5.07 0.49
CA ILE A 202 2.90 -5.38 1.34
C ILE A 202 3.43 -6.77 1.00
N LEU A 203 4.76 -6.88 0.92
CA LEU A 203 5.45 -8.12 0.61
C LEU A 203 6.51 -8.37 1.68
N PHE A 204 6.63 -9.63 2.10
CA PHE A 204 7.68 -10.12 2.97
C PHE A 204 8.39 -11.31 2.33
N GLU A 205 9.63 -11.56 2.75
CA GLU A 205 10.36 -12.75 2.36
C GLU A 205 9.70 -14.03 2.90
N LYS A 206 10.10 -15.16 2.32
CA LYS A 206 9.64 -16.49 2.71
C LYS A 206 9.93 -16.79 4.20
N ASP A 207 8.96 -17.42 4.86
CA ASP A 207 9.08 -17.95 6.22
C ASP A 207 9.50 -16.86 7.25
N LYS A 208 9.03 -15.64 7.08
CA LYS A 208 9.28 -14.52 8.01
C LYS A 208 8.09 -14.15 8.84
N ILE A 209 6.90 -14.32 8.29
CA ILE A 209 5.65 -13.92 8.93
C ILE A 209 4.54 -14.97 8.71
N GLU A 210 3.53 -14.95 9.56
CA GLU A 210 2.28 -15.67 9.37
C GLU A 210 1.10 -14.69 9.49
N TRP A 211 0.19 -14.73 8.51
CA TRP A 211 -1.03 -13.94 8.55
C TRP A 211 -2.05 -14.51 9.54
N GLU A 212 -2.79 -13.63 10.21
CA GLU A 212 -3.91 -14.02 11.07
C GLU A 212 -5.00 -14.73 10.25
N LYS A 213 -5.39 -15.94 10.64
CA LYS A 213 -6.36 -16.79 9.91
C LYS A 213 -7.76 -16.18 9.73
N ARG A 214 -8.08 -15.16 10.54
CA ARG A 214 -9.36 -14.42 10.43
C ARG A 214 -9.44 -13.54 9.19
N PHE A 215 -8.32 -13.17 8.59
CA PHE A 215 -8.29 -12.29 7.43
C PHE A 215 -8.35 -13.08 6.11
N LYS A 216 -9.20 -12.61 5.24
CA LYS A 216 -9.42 -13.12 3.88
C LYS A 216 -9.87 -11.97 2.98
N ALA A 217 -10.04 -12.25 1.69
CA ALA A 217 -10.63 -11.28 0.76
C ALA A 217 -11.93 -10.67 1.34
N GLU A 218 -12.12 -9.39 1.13
CA GLU A 218 -13.22 -8.55 1.61
C GLU A 218 -13.23 -8.26 3.13
N SER A 219 -12.30 -8.81 3.91
CA SER A 219 -12.14 -8.42 5.32
C SER A 219 -11.81 -6.93 5.42
N VAL A 220 -12.59 -6.19 6.20
CA VAL A 220 -12.30 -4.79 6.52
C VAL A 220 -11.15 -4.74 7.49
N VAL A 221 -10.22 -3.83 7.25
CA VAL A 221 -9.07 -3.56 8.11
C VAL A 221 -8.95 -2.08 8.41
N VAL A 222 -8.36 -1.76 9.54
CA VAL A 222 -8.03 -0.38 9.90
C VAL A 222 -6.52 -0.25 10.12
N MET A 223 -5.98 0.91 9.79
CA MET A 223 -4.56 1.20 9.97
C MET A 223 -4.12 0.92 11.42
N GLY A 224 -3.00 0.21 11.57
CA GLY A 224 -2.45 -0.15 12.88
C GLY A 224 -3.01 -1.45 13.48
N GLU A 225 -4.09 -2.01 12.92
CA GLU A 225 -4.64 -3.29 13.37
C GLU A 225 -3.69 -4.44 13.01
N ARG A 226 -3.46 -5.35 13.95
CA ARG A 226 -2.62 -6.53 13.73
C ARG A 226 -3.25 -7.44 12.67
N MET A 227 -2.52 -7.68 11.59
CA MET A 227 -2.88 -8.58 10.48
C MET A 227 -2.09 -9.88 10.48
N GLY A 228 -0.92 -9.90 11.10
CA GLY A 228 -0.03 -11.04 11.15
C GLY A 228 0.99 -10.90 12.28
N HIS A 229 1.91 -11.83 12.33
CA HIS A 229 3.02 -11.84 13.29
C HIS A 229 4.28 -12.44 12.69
N THR A 230 5.41 -12.14 13.29
CA THR A 230 6.72 -12.72 12.93
C THR A 230 6.78 -14.19 13.32
N LEU A 231 7.56 -15.00 12.60
CA LEU A 231 7.81 -16.43 12.87
C LEU A 231 9.07 -16.65 13.69
#